data_b664431a16b1302bca0de094e09299e6
#
_entry.id   b664431a16b1302bca0de094e09299e6
#
_cell.length_a   1.000
_cell.length_b   1.000
_cell.length_c   1.000
_cell.angle_alpha   90.00
_cell.angle_beta   90.00
_cell.angle_gamma   90.00
#
_symmetry.space_group_name_H-M   'P 1'
#
loop_
_entity.id
_entity.type
_entity.pdbx_description
1 polymer ?
#
loop_
_entity_poly.entity_id
_entity_poly.type
_entity_poly.pdbx_seq_one_letter_code
_entity_poly.pdbx_strand_id
1 'polypeptide(L)'
;MRFLIFLLLFLAPTLAKASIGDVILQEGNSTIERDSGESYESVIDLDVFSYDTVKTGNGKTAIEFIDQTRVDVTQHSKLVIDEFVYDPNSQTGALTLKASLGTIRYASGQIAKNSKQNIKITTPTATIAVRGTDFTMTVDEVGSSTIILLPSCDTQGNCYVGEISVESDAGHVILNQAFQATVVDTVASNPMRPVILDLDADQISNLLIISKPPAIEDQQAYEKNLNQVATALDLDFLKFDELEVDYLEEEKDTWATGLDIDFLEQNFLVDILAQLNKQLAMQMRSEFDKKKS
;
A
#
# COMPACT_ATOMS: atom_id res chain seq x y z
N MET A 1 -63.34 -35.02 -9.33
CA MET A 1 -62.72 -33.94 -8.57
C MET A 1 -61.21 -34.09 -8.62
N ARG A 2 -60.54 -33.31 -9.49
CA ARG A 2 -59.07 -33.35 -9.67
C ARG A 2 -58.48 -32.19 -8.86
N PHE A 3 -57.79 -32.51 -7.77
CA PHE A 3 -57.00 -31.53 -7.03
C PHE A 3 -55.71 -31.21 -7.78
N LEU A 4 -55.64 -30.01 -8.31
CA LEU A 4 -54.43 -29.43 -8.91
C LEU A 4 -53.61 -28.78 -7.77
N ILE A 5 -52.57 -29.47 -7.30
CA ILE A 5 -51.64 -28.91 -6.33
C ILE A 5 -50.69 -28.00 -7.09
N PHE A 6 -50.88 -26.68 -6.96
CA PHE A 6 -49.95 -25.66 -7.44
C PHE A 6 -48.74 -25.64 -6.48
N LEU A 7 -47.66 -26.31 -6.88
CA LEU A 7 -46.37 -26.22 -6.19
C LEU A 7 -45.74 -24.87 -6.55
N LEU A 8 -45.96 -23.84 -5.71
CA LEU A 8 -45.34 -22.53 -5.85
C LEU A 8 -43.86 -22.68 -5.40
N LEU A 9 -42.97 -22.86 -6.38
CA LEU A 9 -41.53 -22.85 -6.16
C LEU A 9 -41.13 -21.42 -5.76
N PHE A 10 -40.93 -21.17 -4.45
CA PHE A 10 -40.36 -19.93 -3.95
C PHE A 10 -38.88 -19.87 -4.37
N LEU A 11 -38.62 -19.25 -5.51
CA LEU A 11 -37.28 -18.88 -5.94
C LEU A 11 -36.86 -17.68 -5.09
N ALA A 12 -36.25 -17.93 -3.93
CA ALA A 12 -35.66 -16.88 -3.12
C ALA A 12 -34.51 -16.26 -3.94
N PRO A 13 -34.52 -14.93 -4.20
CA PRO A 13 -33.39 -14.31 -4.86
C PRO A 13 -32.18 -14.44 -3.94
N THR A 14 -31.19 -15.20 -4.34
CA THR A 14 -29.88 -15.15 -3.71
C THR A 14 -29.29 -13.78 -4.04
N LEU A 15 -29.18 -12.91 -3.06
CA LEU A 15 -28.42 -11.66 -3.17
C LEU A 15 -26.94 -12.04 -3.38
N ALA A 16 -26.54 -12.19 -4.64
CA ALA A 16 -25.15 -12.34 -4.98
C ALA A 16 -24.45 -11.02 -4.63
N LYS A 17 -23.52 -11.05 -3.68
CA LYS A 17 -22.59 -9.92 -3.44
C LYS A 17 -21.78 -9.74 -4.72
N ALA A 18 -21.71 -8.51 -5.24
CA ALA A 18 -20.83 -8.19 -6.37
C ALA A 18 -19.39 -8.11 -5.86
N SER A 19 -18.45 -8.70 -6.61
CA SER A 19 -17.03 -8.51 -6.38
C SER A 19 -16.65 -7.03 -6.54
N ILE A 20 -15.78 -6.55 -5.70
CA ILE A 20 -15.26 -5.18 -5.72
C ILE A 20 -13.81 -5.11 -6.22
N GLY A 21 -13.18 -6.24 -6.45
CA GLY A 21 -11.81 -6.41 -6.91
C GLY A 21 -11.38 -7.86 -6.80
N ASP A 22 -10.15 -8.13 -7.12
CA ASP A 22 -9.54 -9.46 -7.11
C ASP A 22 -8.09 -9.41 -6.65
N VAL A 23 -7.60 -10.58 -6.27
CA VAL A 23 -6.20 -10.79 -5.90
C VAL A 23 -5.36 -10.89 -7.17
N ILE A 24 -4.45 -9.94 -7.38
CA ILE A 24 -3.57 -9.89 -8.56
C ILE A 24 -2.16 -10.45 -8.32
N LEU A 25 -1.77 -10.60 -7.06
CA LEU A 25 -0.49 -11.18 -6.65
C LEU A 25 -0.66 -11.93 -5.35
N GLN A 26 -0.04 -13.11 -5.28
CA GLN A 26 0.02 -13.94 -4.09
C GLN A 26 1.39 -14.58 -3.98
N GLU A 27 2.05 -14.38 -2.84
CA GLU A 27 3.31 -15.04 -2.48
C GLU A 27 3.23 -15.48 -1.02
N GLY A 28 3.74 -16.68 -0.71
CA GLY A 28 3.71 -17.23 0.64
C GLY A 28 2.31 -17.51 1.18
N ASN A 29 2.10 -17.32 2.49
CA ASN A 29 0.85 -17.66 3.16
C ASN A 29 0.01 -16.42 3.43
N SER A 30 -1.20 -16.37 2.87
CA SER A 30 -2.19 -15.36 3.21
C SER A 30 -3.61 -15.91 3.10
N THR A 31 -4.54 -15.27 3.80
CA THR A 31 -5.95 -15.66 3.84
C THR A 31 -6.84 -14.43 3.73
N ILE A 32 -8.00 -14.64 3.10
CA ILE A 32 -9.09 -13.66 3.06
C ILE A 32 -10.25 -14.23 3.85
N GLU A 33 -10.60 -13.56 4.94
CA GLU A 33 -11.72 -13.90 5.81
C GLU A 33 -12.93 -13.05 5.42
N ARG A 34 -14.03 -13.69 5.08
CA ARG A 34 -15.29 -13.05 4.73
C ARG A 34 -16.01 -12.53 5.97
N ASP A 35 -16.90 -11.58 5.77
CA ASP A 35 -17.83 -11.10 6.82
C ASP A 35 -18.67 -12.24 7.44
N SER A 36 -18.95 -13.32 6.69
CA SER A 36 -19.60 -14.53 7.18
C SER A 36 -18.77 -15.35 8.19
N GLY A 37 -17.48 -15.04 8.35
CA GLY A 37 -16.53 -15.80 9.15
C GLY A 37 -15.83 -16.95 8.39
N GLU A 38 -16.17 -17.15 7.11
CA GLU A 38 -15.47 -18.12 6.27
C GLU A 38 -14.09 -17.57 5.88
N SER A 39 -13.06 -18.42 5.93
CA SER A 39 -11.69 -18.07 5.58
C SER A 39 -11.25 -18.85 4.35
N TYR A 40 -10.72 -18.15 3.37
CA TYR A 40 -10.19 -18.70 2.13
C TYR A 40 -8.69 -18.44 2.05
N GLU A 41 -7.94 -19.43 1.55
CA GLU A 41 -6.56 -19.17 1.14
C GLU A 41 -6.54 -18.18 0.01
N SER A 42 -5.68 -17.17 0.09
CA SER A 42 -5.54 -16.18 -0.97
C SER A 42 -4.88 -16.83 -2.18
N VAL A 43 -5.52 -16.74 -3.33
CA VAL A 43 -5.00 -17.19 -4.62
C VAL A 43 -5.25 -16.12 -5.67
N ILE A 44 -4.46 -16.09 -6.73
CA ILE A 44 -4.66 -15.16 -7.86
C ILE A 44 -6.06 -15.35 -8.42
N ASP A 45 -6.71 -14.25 -8.83
CA ASP A 45 -8.10 -14.16 -9.32
C ASP A 45 -9.16 -14.52 -8.26
N LEU A 46 -8.81 -14.57 -6.99
CA LEU A 46 -9.82 -14.69 -5.93
C LEU A 46 -10.59 -13.39 -5.79
N ASP A 47 -11.89 -13.43 -5.98
CA ASP A 47 -12.81 -12.30 -5.77
C ASP A 47 -12.71 -11.73 -4.35
N VAL A 48 -12.69 -10.42 -4.24
CA VAL A 48 -12.69 -9.67 -2.99
C VAL A 48 -14.02 -8.92 -2.84
N PHE A 49 -14.52 -8.84 -1.62
CA PHE A 49 -15.79 -8.20 -1.31
C PHE A 49 -15.64 -7.16 -0.17
N SER A 50 -16.61 -6.25 -0.08
CA SER A 50 -16.70 -5.36 1.09
C SER A 50 -16.84 -6.17 2.37
N TYR A 51 -16.15 -5.70 3.42
CA TYR A 51 -16.02 -6.31 4.75
C TYR A 51 -15.10 -7.55 4.80
N ASP A 52 -14.38 -7.85 3.73
CA ASP A 52 -13.34 -8.86 3.78
C ASP A 52 -12.15 -8.39 4.63
N THR A 53 -11.56 -9.35 5.34
CA THR A 53 -10.32 -9.15 6.09
C THR A 53 -9.18 -9.93 5.45
N VAL A 54 -8.16 -9.23 4.98
CA VAL A 54 -6.93 -9.81 4.44
C VAL A 54 -5.93 -9.98 5.57
N LYS A 55 -5.40 -11.18 5.74
CA LYS A 55 -4.36 -11.51 6.72
C LYS A 55 -3.21 -12.21 6.00
N THR A 56 -2.01 -11.70 6.18
CA THR A 56 -0.80 -12.30 5.66
C THR A 56 0.02 -12.91 6.80
N GLY A 57 0.57 -14.08 6.57
CA GLY A 57 1.62 -14.67 7.39
C GLY A 57 2.99 -14.32 6.79
N ASN A 58 3.81 -15.33 6.53
CA ASN A 58 5.06 -15.19 5.79
C ASN A 58 4.74 -15.10 4.29
N GLY A 59 4.23 -13.96 3.84
CA GLY A 59 3.85 -13.78 2.46
C GLY A 59 3.27 -12.40 2.21
N LYS A 60 2.94 -12.12 0.96
CA LYS A 60 2.31 -10.87 0.53
C LYS A 60 1.16 -11.13 -0.43
N THR A 61 0.17 -10.25 -0.41
CA THR A 61 -1.00 -10.30 -1.28
C THR A 61 -1.25 -8.92 -1.83
N ALA A 62 -1.44 -8.80 -3.15
CA ALA A 62 -1.87 -7.56 -3.77
C ALA A 62 -3.31 -7.71 -4.28
N ILE A 63 -4.12 -6.71 -4.02
CA ILE A 63 -5.51 -6.60 -4.45
C ILE A 63 -5.62 -5.42 -5.41
N GLU A 64 -6.29 -5.64 -6.54
CA GLU A 64 -6.71 -4.57 -7.43
C GLU A 64 -8.24 -4.43 -7.38
N PHE A 65 -8.70 -3.24 -7.03
CA PHE A 65 -10.11 -2.91 -7.02
C PHE A 65 -10.60 -2.55 -8.42
N ILE A 66 -11.91 -2.66 -8.64
CA ILE A 66 -12.54 -2.36 -9.96
C ILE A 66 -12.32 -0.90 -10.42
N ASP A 67 -11.96 0.02 -9.53
CA ASP A 67 -11.55 1.39 -9.86
C ASP A 67 -10.05 1.52 -10.16
N GLN A 68 -9.31 0.41 -10.24
CA GLN A 68 -7.86 0.34 -10.40
C GLN A 68 -7.06 0.87 -9.18
N THR A 69 -7.68 1.02 -8.03
CA THR A 69 -6.94 1.18 -6.78
C THR A 69 -6.21 -0.12 -6.49
N ARG A 70 -4.92 -0.04 -6.18
CA ARG A 70 -4.12 -1.20 -5.79
C ARG A 70 -3.68 -1.10 -4.34
N VAL A 71 -3.77 -2.22 -3.63
CA VAL A 71 -3.33 -2.34 -2.24
C VAL A 71 -2.46 -3.58 -2.09
N ASP A 72 -1.19 -3.37 -1.74
CA ASP A 72 -0.27 -4.46 -1.43
C ASP A 72 -0.21 -4.63 0.10
N VAL A 73 -0.55 -5.81 0.57
CA VAL A 73 -0.51 -6.20 1.98
C VAL A 73 0.73 -7.09 2.16
N THR A 74 1.74 -6.57 2.85
CA THR A 74 3.01 -7.28 3.05
C THR A 74 2.88 -8.31 4.18
N GLN A 75 3.95 -9.00 4.51
CA GLN A 75 3.95 -10.05 5.53
C GLN A 75 3.50 -9.54 6.91
N HIS A 76 2.93 -10.45 7.70
CA HIS A 76 2.47 -10.21 9.08
C HIS A 76 1.52 -9.02 9.19
N SER A 77 0.71 -8.78 8.16
CA SER A 77 -0.18 -7.65 8.08
C SER A 77 -1.65 -8.05 8.19
N LYS A 78 -2.47 -7.09 8.63
CA LYS A 78 -3.93 -7.23 8.68
C LYS A 78 -4.60 -5.98 8.16
N LEU A 79 -5.37 -6.15 7.07
CA LEU A 79 -6.17 -5.13 6.43
C LEU A 79 -7.64 -5.55 6.41
N VAL A 80 -8.54 -4.63 6.75
CA VAL A 80 -9.99 -4.80 6.58
C VAL A 80 -10.46 -3.85 5.49
N ILE A 81 -11.20 -4.36 4.53
CA ILE A 81 -11.91 -3.59 3.51
C ILE A 81 -13.27 -3.25 4.09
N ASP A 82 -13.43 -2.04 4.62
CA ASP A 82 -14.66 -1.66 5.36
C ASP A 82 -15.79 -1.33 4.39
N GLU A 83 -15.54 -0.45 3.44
CA GLU A 83 -16.54 -0.03 2.45
C GLU A 83 -15.90 0.23 1.10
N PHE A 84 -16.56 -0.21 0.05
CA PHE A 84 -16.21 0.14 -1.32
C PHE A 84 -17.49 0.37 -2.12
N VAL A 85 -17.59 1.57 -2.70
CA VAL A 85 -18.65 1.95 -3.64
C VAL A 85 -18.00 2.59 -4.85
N TYR A 86 -18.36 2.15 -6.04
CA TYR A 86 -17.83 2.71 -7.28
C TYR A 86 -18.85 2.69 -8.39
N ASP A 87 -19.03 3.81 -9.08
CA ASP A 87 -19.83 3.93 -10.29
C ASP A 87 -18.89 4.06 -11.51
N PRO A 88 -18.80 3.03 -12.37
CA PRO A 88 -17.93 3.05 -13.54
C PRO A 88 -18.27 4.15 -14.57
N ASN A 89 -19.53 4.60 -14.61
CA ASN A 89 -19.97 5.60 -15.58
C ASN A 89 -19.48 7.01 -15.21
N SER A 90 -19.59 7.38 -13.95
CA SER A 90 -19.10 8.65 -13.43
C SER A 90 -17.66 8.59 -12.95
N GLN A 91 -17.09 7.40 -12.78
CA GLN A 91 -15.79 7.13 -12.18
C GLN A 91 -15.65 7.73 -10.77
N THR A 92 -16.77 7.83 -10.06
CA THR A 92 -16.83 8.35 -8.69
C THR A 92 -17.17 7.24 -7.71
N GLY A 93 -16.82 7.43 -6.45
CA GLY A 93 -17.08 6.43 -5.43
C GLY A 93 -16.51 6.80 -4.07
N ALA A 94 -16.42 5.80 -3.21
CA ALA A 94 -15.81 5.89 -1.89
C ALA A 94 -15.09 4.58 -1.55
N LEU A 95 -13.97 4.68 -0.85
CA LEU A 95 -13.22 3.54 -0.33
C LEU A 95 -12.82 3.82 1.11
N THR A 96 -13.14 2.89 1.99
CA THR A 96 -12.69 2.92 3.40
C THR A 96 -11.93 1.63 3.71
N LEU A 97 -10.69 1.78 4.17
CA LEU A 97 -9.83 0.68 4.59
C LEU A 97 -9.45 0.85 6.07
N LYS A 98 -9.18 -0.28 6.76
CA LYS A 98 -8.67 -0.30 8.14
C LYS A 98 -7.41 -1.15 8.18
N ALA A 99 -6.27 -0.51 8.35
CA ALA A 99 -4.98 -1.15 8.58
C ALA A 99 -4.79 -1.37 10.08
N SER A 100 -4.71 -2.62 10.52
CA SER A 100 -4.64 -2.94 11.96
C SER A 100 -3.24 -3.34 12.40
N LEU A 101 -2.41 -3.85 11.50
CA LEU A 101 -1.05 -4.33 11.78
C LEU A 101 -0.27 -4.46 10.46
N GLY A 102 1.04 -4.28 10.53
CA GLY A 102 1.98 -4.55 9.44
C GLY A 102 2.08 -3.42 8.43
N THR A 103 2.68 -3.68 7.28
CA THR A 103 2.93 -2.70 6.22
C THR A 103 1.96 -2.90 5.06
N ILE A 104 1.34 -1.79 4.65
CA ILE A 104 0.40 -1.72 3.54
C ILE A 104 0.83 -0.62 2.61
N ARG A 105 0.91 -0.93 1.31
CA ARG A 105 1.18 0.04 0.25
C ARG A 105 -0.12 0.30 -0.50
N TYR A 106 -0.42 1.55 -0.73
CA TYR A 106 -1.62 1.99 -1.41
C TYR A 106 -1.25 2.79 -2.66
N ALA A 107 -1.84 2.43 -3.79
CA ALA A 107 -1.74 3.18 -5.04
C ALA A 107 -3.13 3.61 -5.50
N SER A 108 -3.23 4.90 -5.83
CA SER A 108 -4.50 5.56 -6.15
C SER A 108 -5.11 5.12 -7.48
N GLY A 109 -6.39 4.72 -7.45
CA GLY A 109 -7.22 4.44 -8.63
C GLY A 109 -8.06 5.64 -9.10
N GLN A 110 -9.19 5.33 -9.74
CA GLN A 110 -10.08 6.34 -10.35
C GLN A 110 -10.87 7.14 -9.31
N ILE A 111 -11.28 6.51 -8.20
CA ILE A 111 -12.00 7.21 -7.11
C ILE A 111 -11.16 8.38 -6.61
N ALA A 112 -9.87 8.16 -6.32
CA ALA A 112 -8.98 9.19 -5.80
C ALA A 112 -8.79 10.38 -6.77
N LYS A 113 -8.84 10.12 -8.09
CA LYS A 113 -8.72 11.15 -9.14
C LYS A 113 -9.97 12.01 -9.25
N ASN A 114 -11.15 11.40 -9.14
CA ASN A 114 -12.44 12.03 -9.43
C ASN A 114 -13.22 12.43 -8.15
N SER A 115 -12.94 11.78 -7.02
CA SER A 115 -13.63 11.98 -5.73
C SER A 115 -12.59 12.15 -4.60
N LYS A 116 -11.80 13.22 -4.66
CA LYS A 116 -10.57 13.47 -3.87
C LYS A 116 -10.72 13.40 -2.34
N GLN A 117 -11.93 13.33 -1.79
CA GLN A 117 -12.17 13.28 -0.34
C GLN A 117 -12.84 11.97 0.11
N ASN A 118 -13.05 11.05 -0.82
CA ASN A 118 -13.81 9.84 -0.56
C ASN A 118 -12.93 8.60 -0.32
N ILE A 119 -11.62 8.80 -0.21
CA ILE A 119 -10.69 7.75 0.21
C ILE A 119 -10.28 8.00 1.66
N LYS A 120 -10.61 7.05 2.51
CA LYS A 120 -10.29 7.10 3.95
C LYS A 120 -9.62 5.81 4.38
N ILE A 121 -8.45 5.93 4.97
CA ILE A 121 -7.75 4.79 5.53
C ILE A 121 -7.48 5.05 7.00
N THR A 122 -7.87 4.10 7.85
CA THR A 122 -7.74 4.23 9.29
C THR A 122 -6.72 3.23 9.83
N THR A 123 -5.95 3.68 10.79
CA THR A 123 -5.08 2.85 11.64
C THR A 123 -5.55 2.97 13.09
N PRO A 124 -4.99 2.23 14.04
CA PRO A 124 -5.33 2.39 15.46
C PRO A 124 -5.09 3.80 16.00
N THR A 125 -4.15 4.56 15.42
CA THR A 125 -3.72 5.88 15.93
C THR A 125 -4.02 7.04 15.00
N ALA A 126 -4.36 6.79 13.73
CA ALA A 126 -4.55 7.86 12.74
C ALA A 126 -5.67 7.57 11.74
N THR A 127 -6.19 8.64 11.17
CA THR A 127 -7.03 8.64 9.96
C THR A 127 -6.25 9.32 8.83
N ILE A 128 -6.17 8.66 7.69
CA ILE A 128 -5.49 9.13 6.49
C ILE A 128 -6.54 9.44 5.43
N ALA A 129 -6.61 10.70 4.98
CA ALA A 129 -7.42 11.12 3.84
C ALA A 129 -6.52 11.33 2.62
N VAL A 130 -6.89 10.71 1.49
CA VAL A 130 -6.03 10.60 0.30
C VAL A 130 -6.55 11.48 -0.82
N ARG A 131 -5.67 12.27 -1.44
CA ARG A 131 -5.98 13.13 -2.59
C ARG A 131 -5.10 12.77 -3.79
N GLY A 132 -5.36 11.59 -4.35
CA GLY A 132 -4.76 11.17 -5.61
C GLY A 132 -3.24 11.03 -5.57
N THR A 133 -2.73 10.18 -4.71
CA THR A 133 -1.31 9.86 -4.58
C THR A 133 -1.12 8.45 -4.03
N ASP A 134 0.09 7.96 -4.10
CA ASP A 134 0.49 6.68 -3.54
C ASP A 134 1.18 6.90 -2.19
N PHE A 135 1.08 5.94 -1.30
CA PHE A 135 1.78 6.00 -0.02
C PHE A 135 1.94 4.61 0.58
N THR A 136 2.84 4.49 1.51
CA THR A 136 2.96 3.31 2.37
C THR A 136 2.68 3.69 3.82
N MET A 137 2.10 2.76 4.55
CA MET A 137 1.88 2.88 5.99
C MET A 137 2.31 1.61 6.68
N THR A 138 2.88 1.75 7.86
CA THR A 138 3.24 0.65 8.74
C THR A 138 2.58 0.87 10.09
N VAL A 139 1.90 -0.15 10.58
CA VAL A 139 1.29 -0.18 11.91
C VAL A 139 2.03 -1.23 12.74
N ASP A 140 2.63 -0.84 13.82
CA ASP A 140 3.35 -1.75 14.71
C ASP A 140 2.41 -2.47 15.70
N GLU A 141 2.95 -3.36 16.52
CA GLU A 141 2.20 -4.17 17.48
C GLU A 141 1.55 -3.34 18.60
N VAL A 142 2.07 -2.14 18.88
CA VAL A 142 1.48 -1.23 19.89
C VAL A 142 0.50 -0.24 19.26
N GLY A 143 0.34 -0.28 17.93
CA GLY A 143 -0.60 0.51 17.15
C GLY A 143 -0.02 1.84 16.64
N SER A 144 1.25 2.16 16.90
CA SER A 144 1.90 3.33 16.33
C SER A 144 1.94 3.22 14.81
N SER A 145 1.72 4.32 14.13
CA SER A 145 1.55 4.35 12.67
C SER A 145 2.60 5.25 12.03
N THR A 146 3.38 4.69 11.12
CA THR A 146 4.32 5.43 10.26
C THR A 146 3.73 5.54 8.86
N ILE A 147 3.66 6.75 8.30
CA ILE A 147 3.08 7.03 7.00
C ILE A 147 4.12 7.74 6.14
N ILE A 148 4.35 7.26 4.92
CA ILE A 148 5.31 7.81 3.96
C ILE A 148 4.59 8.07 2.65
N LEU A 149 4.57 9.34 2.20
CA LEU A 149 4.01 9.75 0.93
C LEU A 149 4.94 9.37 -0.22
N LEU A 150 4.39 8.72 -1.23
CA LEU A 150 5.13 8.27 -2.41
C LEU A 150 4.68 9.05 -3.65
N PRO A 151 5.56 9.22 -4.65
CA PRO A 151 5.14 9.67 -5.96
C PRO A 151 4.32 8.58 -6.65
N SER A 152 3.27 8.98 -7.35
CA SER A 152 2.52 8.12 -8.29
C SER A 152 3.12 8.27 -9.67
N CYS A 153 3.53 7.17 -10.28
CA CYS A 153 4.15 7.18 -11.59
C CYS A 153 3.27 6.44 -12.60
N ASP A 154 3.10 7.05 -13.79
CA ASP A 154 2.40 6.41 -14.89
C ASP A 154 3.31 5.41 -15.64
N THR A 155 2.73 4.65 -16.57
CA THR A 155 3.47 3.68 -17.41
C THR A 155 4.47 4.34 -18.37
N GLN A 156 4.45 5.66 -18.50
CA GLN A 156 5.36 6.44 -19.34
C GLN A 156 6.53 7.02 -18.52
N GLY A 157 6.54 6.78 -17.21
CA GLY A 157 7.56 7.28 -16.30
C GLY A 157 7.34 8.71 -15.82
N ASN A 158 6.17 9.33 -16.10
CA ASN A 158 5.84 10.62 -15.52
C ASN A 158 5.34 10.41 -14.09
N CYS A 159 6.01 11.05 -13.14
CA CYS A 159 5.63 10.96 -11.73
C CYS A 159 5.03 12.28 -11.24
N TYR A 160 4.01 12.16 -10.41
CA TYR A 160 3.40 13.28 -9.72
C TYR A 160 3.21 12.94 -8.24
N VAL A 161 3.15 13.95 -7.41
CA VAL A 161 2.89 13.80 -5.98
C VAL A 161 1.58 14.51 -5.67
N GLY A 162 0.65 13.78 -5.07
CA GLY A 162 -0.58 14.36 -4.56
C GLY A 162 -0.41 14.81 -3.11
N GLU A 163 -1.48 14.69 -2.35
CA GLU A 163 -1.55 15.14 -0.96
C GLU A 163 -2.23 14.09 -0.11
N ILE A 164 -1.72 13.84 1.09
CA ILE A 164 -2.43 13.11 2.13
C ILE A 164 -2.50 13.96 3.40
N SER A 165 -3.65 13.88 4.08
CA SER A 165 -3.83 14.42 5.43
C SER A 165 -3.80 13.28 6.41
N VAL A 166 -2.95 13.38 7.43
CA VAL A 166 -2.85 12.41 8.54
C VAL A 166 -3.37 13.08 9.79
N GLU A 167 -4.42 12.55 10.37
CA GLU A 167 -5.17 13.13 11.50
C GLU A 167 -5.21 12.16 12.68
N SER A 168 -5.02 12.67 13.89
CA SER A 168 -5.28 12.02 15.17
C SER A 168 -6.29 12.87 15.97
N ASP A 169 -6.69 12.42 17.14
CA ASP A 169 -7.55 13.23 18.03
C ASP A 169 -6.89 14.53 18.50
N ALA A 170 -5.56 14.60 18.48
CA ALA A 170 -4.81 15.76 18.96
C ALA A 170 -4.46 16.79 17.86
N GLY A 171 -4.54 16.41 16.58
CA GLY A 171 -4.23 17.31 15.49
C GLY A 171 -4.02 16.60 14.15
N HIS A 172 -3.57 17.36 13.17
CA HIS A 172 -3.32 16.84 11.83
C HIS A 172 -2.04 17.42 11.21
N VAL A 173 -1.50 16.68 10.24
CA VAL A 173 -0.43 17.14 9.34
C VAL A 173 -0.78 16.82 7.90
N ILE A 174 -0.20 17.59 6.98
CA ILE A 174 -0.34 17.37 5.54
C ILE A 174 1.02 16.95 4.98
N LEU A 175 1.04 15.86 4.22
CA LEU A 175 2.17 15.43 3.42
C LEU A 175 1.86 15.75 1.96
N ASN A 176 2.76 16.47 1.28
CA ASN A 176 2.58 16.93 -0.10
C ASN A 176 3.89 16.98 -0.91
N GLN A 177 4.94 16.37 -0.39
CA GLN A 177 6.21 16.21 -1.08
C GLN A 177 6.59 14.73 -1.10
N ALA A 178 7.24 14.28 -2.17
CA ALA A 178 7.71 12.91 -2.28
C ALA A 178 8.58 12.53 -1.09
N PHE A 179 8.37 11.32 -0.58
CA PHE A 179 9.10 10.73 0.55
C PHE A 179 8.97 11.51 1.88
N GLN A 180 8.00 12.42 1.96
CA GLN A 180 7.62 12.97 3.26
C GLN A 180 7.01 11.88 4.13
N ALA A 181 7.44 11.85 5.40
CA ALA A 181 6.98 10.88 6.39
C ALA A 181 6.51 11.56 7.67
N THR A 182 5.58 10.92 8.35
CA THR A 182 5.12 11.28 9.70
C THR A 182 4.89 10.01 10.52
N VAL A 183 4.92 10.17 11.84
CA VAL A 183 4.60 9.10 12.81
C VAL A 183 3.49 9.58 13.73
N VAL A 184 2.58 8.67 14.07
CA VAL A 184 1.52 8.90 15.05
C VAL A 184 1.60 7.79 16.10
N ASP A 185 2.17 8.09 17.26
CA ASP A 185 2.44 7.09 18.30
C ASP A 185 1.17 6.62 19.00
N THR A 186 0.25 7.53 19.29
CA THR A 186 -1.03 7.23 19.93
C THR A 186 -2.14 8.10 19.35
N VAL A 187 -3.39 7.68 19.48
CA VAL A 187 -4.55 8.46 19.03
C VAL A 187 -4.61 9.84 19.68
N ALA A 188 -4.11 9.99 20.90
CA ALA A 188 -4.10 11.24 21.67
C ALA A 188 -2.84 12.10 21.44
N SER A 189 -1.87 11.64 20.66
CA SER A 189 -0.67 12.41 20.31
C SER A 189 -0.85 13.12 18.95
N ASN A 190 -0.30 14.33 18.85
CA ASN A 190 -0.23 14.99 17.54
C ASN A 190 0.63 14.17 16.59
N PRO A 191 0.25 14.05 15.31
CA PRO A 191 1.15 13.54 14.30
C PRO A 191 2.46 14.33 14.31
N MET A 192 3.59 13.64 14.18
CA MET A 192 4.89 14.28 14.14
C MET A 192 5.00 15.22 12.95
N ARG A 193 5.81 16.28 13.06
CA ARG A 193 6.05 17.17 11.92
C ARG A 193 6.63 16.39 10.76
N PRO A 194 6.11 16.59 9.54
CA PRO A 194 6.60 15.88 8.37
C PRO A 194 8.09 16.09 8.14
N VAL A 195 8.80 14.99 7.87
CA VAL A 195 10.23 15.01 7.50
C VAL A 195 10.38 14.35 6.12
N ILE A 196 11.33 14.83 5.32
CA ILE A 196 11.68 14.19 4.05
C ILE A 196 12.76 13.15 4.36
N LEU A 197 12.50 11.91 3.94
CA LEU A 197 13.46 10.82 4.08
C LEU A 197 14.55 10.96 3.00
N ASP A 198 15.79 10.74 3.38
CA ASP A 198 16.92 10.60 2.46
C ASP A 198 17.06 9.11 2.13
N LEU A 199 16.48 8.72 0.98
CA LEU A 199 16.37 7.34 0.55
C LEU A 199 17.32 7.08 -0.61
N ASP A 200 17.97 5.92 -0.59
CA ASP A 200 18.74 5.44 -1.73
C ASP A 200 17.83 4.80 -2.80
N ALA A 201 18.39 4.44 -3.96
CA ALA A 201 17.66 3.92 -5.11
C ALA A 201 16.92 2.61 -4.80
N ASP A 202 17.55 1.73 -4.05
CA ASP A 202 16.98 0.42 -3.71
C ASP A 202 15.82 0.58 -2.75
N GLN A 203 15.96 1.49 -1.77
CA GLN A 203 14.89 1.82 -0.83
C GLN A 203 13.69 2.45 -1.56
N ILE A 204 13.94 3.36 -2.51
CA ILE A 204 12.87 3.94 -3.34
C ILE A 204 12.18 2.86 -4.16
N SER A 205 12.93 1.99 -4.82
CA SER A 205 12.37 0.90 -5.64
C SER A 205 11.52 -0.06 -4.83
N ASN A 206 11.89 -0.33 -3.58
CA ASN A 206 11.11 -1.17 -2.65
C ASN A 206 9.83 -0.48 -2.15
N LEU A 207 9.80 0.84 -2.10
CA LEU A 207 8.61 1.60 -1.67
C LEU A 207 7.61 1.82 -2.80
N LEU A 208 8.08 1.99 -4.04
CA LEU A 208 7.21 2.30 -5.16
C LEU A 208 6.35 1.09 -5.54
N ILE A 209 5.04 1.31 -5.62
CA ILE A 209 4.13 0.40 -6.30
C ILE A 209 4.20 0.76 -7.79
N ILE A 210 5.04 0.03 -8.52
CA ILE A 210 5.07 0.15 -9.97
C ILE A 210 3.87 -0.64 -10.49
N SER A 211 2.87 0.05 -11.02
CA SER A 211 1.77 -0.58 -11.74
C SER A 211 2.37 -1.29 -12.95
N LYS A 212 2.54 -2.61 -12.85
CA LYS A 212 3.06 -3.41 -13.95
C LYS A 212 2.04 -3.35 -15.08
N PRO A 213 2.38 -2.83 -16.28
CA PRO A 213 1.45 -2.91 -17.39
C PRO A 213 1.11 -4.38 -17.64
N PRO A 214 -0.13 -4.72 -18.02
CA PRO A 214 -0.46 -6.08 -18.37
C PRO A 214 0.50 -6.57 -19.46
N ALA A 215 1.31 -7.57 -19.14
CA ALA A 215 2.18 -8.33 -20.04
C ALA A 215 3.01 -7.47 -21.01
N ILE A 216 4.05 -6.81 -20.51
CA ILE A 216 5.18 -6.47 -21.36
C ILE A 216 6.20 -7.59 -21.15
N GLU A 217 6.27 -8.51 -22.12
CA GLU A 217 7.30 -9.55 -22.24
C GLU A 217 8.71 -8.97 -22.57
N ASP A 218 8.91 -7.67 -22.48
CA ASP A 218 10.15 -6.99 -22.89
C ASP A 218 10.87 -6.40 -21.68
N GLN A 219 11.83 -7.15 -21.15
CA GLN A 219 12.74 -6.68 -20.09
C GLN A 219 13.40 -5.32 -20.44
N GLN A 220 13.68 -5.06 -21.72
CA GLN A 220 14.26 -3.79 -22.18
C GLN A 220 13.32 -2.58 -21.98
N ALA A 221 12.00 -2.77 -22.07
CA ALA A 221 11.05 -1.69 -21.82
C ALA A 221 10.95 -1.36 -20.31
N TYR A 222 11.13 -2.36 -19.44
CA TYR A 222 11.15 -2.19 -18.00
C TYR A 222 12.36 -1.38 -17.52
N GLU A 223 13.56 -1.70 -18.01
CA GLU A 223 14.78 -0.96 -17.68
C GLU A 223 14.73 0.49 -18.20
N LYS A 224 14.15 0.70 -19.39
CA LYS A 224 13.97 2.05 -19.94
C LYS A 224 13.02 2.90 -19.11
N ASN A 225 11.94 2.31 -18.56
CA ASN A 225 10.99 3.01 -17.71
C ASN A 225 11.60 3.35 -16.34
N LEU A 226 12.37 2.44 -15.73
CA LEU A 226 13.11 2.71 -14.49
C LEU A 226 14.08 3.89 -14.64
N ASN A 227 14.80 3.94 -15.75
CA ASN A 227 15.71 5.04 -16.04
C ASN A 227 14.98 6.38 -16.24
N GLN A 228 13.77 6.36 -16.81
CA GLN A 228 12.95 7.57 -16.95
C GLN A 228 12.38 8.06 -15.61
N VAL A 229 11.94 7.14 -14.74
CA VAL A 229 11.47 7.47 -13.39
C VAL A 229 12.61 8.12 -12.58
N ALA A 230 13.80 7.56 -12.61
CA ALA A 230 14.96 8.12 -11.94
C ALA A 230 15.31 9.53 -12.45
N THR A 231 15.23 9.75 -13.77
CA THR A 231 15.48 11.07 -14.38
C THR A 231 14.40 12.08 -14.02
N ALA A 232 13.11 11.65 -13.96
CA ALA A 232 11.99 12.51 -13.58
C ALA A 232 12.05 12.96 -12.11
N LEU A 233 12.69 12.17 -11.25
CA LEU A 233 12.92 12.51 -9.84
C LEU A 233 14.22 13.29 -9.61
N ASP A 234 14.92 13.73 -10.69
CA ASP A 234 16.23 14.39 -10.63
C ASP A 234 17.31 13.55 -9.88
N LEU A 235 17.17 12.23 -9.96
CA LEU A 235 18.05 11.28 -9.30
C LEU A 235 19.12 10.82 -10.30
N ASP A 236 20.27 11.51 -10.33
CA ASP A 236 21.42 11.27 -11.23
C ASP A 236 22.25 10.03 -10.81
N PHE A 237 21.62 8.94 -10.36
CA PHE A 237 22.38 7.79 -9.83
C PHE A 237 22.21 6.46 -10.58
N LEU A 238 21.60 6.44 -11.75
CA LEU A 238 21.55 5.22 -12.54
C LEU A 238 22.65 5.18 -13.63
N LYS A 239 23.90 5.23 -13.22
CA LYS A 239 24.99 4.70 -14.03
C LYS A 239 25.13 3.21 -13.71
N PHE A 240 24.26 2.40 -14.29
CA PHE A 240 24.32 0.93 -14.20
C PHE A 240 25.39 0.28 -15.07
N ASP A 241 26.34 1.04 -15.59
CA ASP A 241 27.37 0.51 -16.51
C ASP A 241 28.53 -0.23 -15.82
N GLU A 242 28.53 -0.35 -14.47
CA GLU A 242 29.63 -1.00 -13.74
C GLU A 242 29.20 -2.17 -12.82
N LEU A 243 27.97 -2.66 -12.89
CA LEU A 243 27.61 -3.91 -12.24
C LEU A 243 27.60 -5.06 -13.26
N GLU A 244 28.73 -5.27 -13.91
CA GLU A 244 29.08 -6.58 -14.48
C GLU A 244 29.45 -7.50 -13.30
N VAL A 245 28.47 -7.86 -12.48
CA VAL A 245 28.62 -8.91 -11.49
C VAL A 245 27.99 -10.14 -12.07
N ASP A 246 28.86 -11.00 -12.59
CA ASP A 246 28.58 -12.30 -13.12
C ASP A 246 28.14 -13.25 -11.96
N TYR A 247 26.91 -13.07 -11.47
CA TYR A 247 26.33 -13.91 -10.41
C TYR A 247 25.49 -15.09 -10.95
N LEU A 248 25.53 -15.36 -12.27
CA LEU A 248 24.67 -16.39 -12.87
C LEU A 248 25.38 -17.70 -13.24
N GLU A 249 26.67 -17.88 -12.95
CA GLU A 249 27.36 -19.12 -13.33
C GLU A 249 27.85 -20.05 -12.22
N GLU A 250 27.70 -19.73 -10.95
CA GLU A 250 28.01 -20.72 -9.88
C GLU A 250 26.89 -20.75 -8.84
N GLU A 251 26.28 -21.92 -8.75
CA GLU A 251 25.33 -22.48 -7.78
C GLU A 251 23.87 -22.58 -8.23
N LYS A 252 23.64 -23.55 -9.09
CA LYS A 252 22.30 -24.08 -9.37
C LYS A 252 21.69 -24.92 -8.24
N ASP A 253 22.30 -25.03 -7.09
CA ASP A 253 21.91 -26.01 -6.05
C ASP A 253 21.70 -25.47 -4.63
N THR A 254 21.67 -24.16 -4.40
CA THR A 254 21.18 -23.62 -3.13
C THR A 254 19.89 -22.86 -3.34
N TRP A 255 18.80 -23.52 -3.11
CA TRP A 255 17.49 -22.91 -2.97
C TRP A 255 17.57 -21.84 -1.88
N ALA A 256 17.57 -20.58 -2.27
CA ALA A 256 17.24 -19.51 -1.36
C ALA A 256 15.84 -19.83 -0.81
N THR A 257 15.82 -20.44 0.34
CA THR A 257 14.61 -20.59 1.13
C THR A 257 14.15 -19.16 1.43
N GLY A 258 12.83 -18.88 1.37
CA GLY A 258 12.22 -17.55 1.48
C GLY A 258 12.52 -16.73 2.75
N LEU A 259 13.59 -17.06 3.45
CA LEU A 259 14.12 -16.37 4.62
C LEU A 259 14.86 -15.06 4.27
N ASP A 260 15.44 -14.92 3.07
CA ASP A 260 16.24 -13.76 2.71
C ASP A 260 15.40 -12.53 2.37
N ILE A 261 14.20 -12.73 1.84
CA ILE A 261 13.28 -11.62 1.51
C ILE A 261 12.68 -11.00 2.79
N ASP A 262 12.34 -11.83 3.78
CA ASP A 262 11.85 -11.41 5.10
C ASP A 262 12.86 -10.55 5.85
N PHE A 263 14.14 -10.91 5.77
CA PHE A 263 15.23 -10.21 6.44
C PHE A 263 15.48 -8.83 5.84
N LEU A 264 15.37 -8.71 4.50
CA LEU A 264 15.57 -7.43 3.81
C LEU A 264 14.40 -6.45 4.08
N GLU A 265 13.15 -6.92 4.08
CA GLU A 265 12.01 -6.03 4.40
C GLU A 265 12.00 -5.57 5.86
N GLN A 266 12.33 -6.45 6.81
CA GLN A 266 12.43 -6.06 8.22
C GLN A 266 13.58 -5.07 8.48
N ASN A 267 14.75 -5.30 7.89
CA ASN A 267 15.88 -4.38 8.01
C ASN A 267 15.57 -3.03 7.35
N PHE A 268 14.89 -3.04 6.21
CA PHE A 268 14.49 -1.83 5.50
C PHE A 268 13.56 -0.94 6.34
N LEU A 269 12.54 -1.51 7.00
CA LEU A 269 11.65 -0.75 7.89
C LEU A 269 12.37 -0.24 9.13
N VAL A 270 13.29 -1.05 9.70
CA VAL A 270 14.13 -0.65 10.82
C VAL A 270 15.03 0.52 10.43
N ASP A 271 15.62 0.50 9.25
CA ASP A 271 16.49 1.57 8.75
C ASP A 271 15.70 2.87 8.51
N ILE A 272 14.50 2.80 7.93
CA ILE A 272 13.62 3.97 7.76
C ILE A 272 13.23 4.55 9.11
N LEU A 273 12.82 3.73 10.08
CA LEU A 273 12.47 4.17 11.41
C LEU A 273 13.67 4.79 12.13
N ALA A 274 14.86 4.22 11.96
CA ALA A 274 16.10 4.77 12.52
C ALA A 274 16.45 6.14 11.90
N GLN A 275 16.29 6.30 10.59
CA GLN A 275 16.49 7.60 9.91
C GLN A 275 15.47 8.64 10.39
N LEU A 276 14.19 8.26 10.49
CA LEU A 276 13.12 9.13 10.97
C LEU A 276 13.42 9.62 12.40
N ASN A 277 13.77 8.70 13.31
CA ASN A 277 14.13 9.02 14.67
C ASN A 277 15.36 9.93 14.77
N LYS A 278 16.36 9.72 13.91
CA LYS A 278 17.57 10.57 13.83
C LYS A 278 17.24 11.98 13.38
N GLN A 279 16.40 12.14 12.38
CA GLN A 279 15.97 13.46 11.88
C GLN A 279 15.12 14.20 12.91
N LEU A 280 14.21 13.50 13.59
CA LEU A 280 13.41 14.07 14.68
C LEU A 280 14.28 14.54 15.86
N ALA A 281 15.28 13.75 16.26
CA ALA A 281 16.23 14.15 17.31
C ALA A 281 17.01 15.42 16.93
N MET A 282 17.40 15.57 15.66
CA MET A 282 18.06 16.77 15.16
C MET A 282 17.12 17.99 15.16
N GLN A 283 15.85 17.82 14.77
CA GLN A 283 14.85 18.90 14.80
C GLN A 283 14.58 19.37 16.23
N MET A 284 14.35 18.44 17.16
CA MET A 284 14.13 18.79 18.58
C MET A 284 15.33 19.53 19.18
N ARG A 285 16.55 19.11 18.86
CA ARG A 285 17.78 19.77 19.30
C ARG A 285 17.88 21.20 18.77
N SER A 286 17.56 21.40 17.49
CA SER A 286 17.54 22.72 16.84
C SER A 286 16.50 23.67 17.45
N GLU A 287 15.31 23.15 17.82
CA GLU A 287 14.29 23.94 18.51
C GLU A 287 14.65 24.30 19.95
N PHE A 288 15.31 23.36 20.65
CA PHE A 288 15.81 23.60 22.01
C PHE A 288 16.88 24.69 22.03
N ASP A 289 17.78 24.68 21.06
CA ASP A 289 18.84 25.69 20.93
C ASP A 289 18.25 27.07 20.57
N LYS A 290 17.22 27.13 19.73
CA LYS A 290 16.48 28.36 19.40
C LYS A 290 15.71 28.97 20.58
N LYS A 291 15.30 28.16 21.56
CA LYS A 291 14.62 28.65 22.79
C LYS A 291 15.59 29.13 23.85
N LYS A 292 16.89 28.83 23.71
CA LYS A 292 17.94 29.24 24.66
C LYS A 292 18.67 30.54 24.27
N SER A 293 18.53 30.95 22.98
CA SER A 293 19.04 32.25 22.50
C SER A 293 17.93 33.29 22.57
#